data_8c45d8921a58c809f4b7bc38e68d1695
#
_entry.id   8c45d8921a58c809f4b7bc38e68d1695
#
_cell.length_a   1.000
_cell.length_b   1.000
_cell.length_c   1.000
_cell.angle_alpha   90.00
_cell.angle_beta   90.00
_cell.angle_gamma   90.00
#
_symmetry.space_group_name_H-M   'P 1'
#
loop_
_entity.id
_entity.type
_entity.pdbx_description
1 polymer ?
#
loop_
_entity_poly.entity_id
_entity_poly.type
_entity_poly.pdbx_seq_one_letter_code
_entity_poly.pdbx_strand_id
1 'polypeptide(L)'
;MIRYISLIFFVILLLSCNGNRSDGSSEVGDTLQMRYARNLTIVTYSDHTEVTLRNPWDTTGVLGKYSLTSSLKGEGRIKIPLQRAAVFSSVHCALFHELRADDAVGGICDLQFFNLPEYKKGVAEGRIANLGNSLQPNLEQIVNLNPDAILPSPFENSGGLGRVERLGIPIIWCADYMEDTPLGRAEWIRFYGRLIGRADEADSIFSAVESRYLELCNKAHNAKTKPRLLPEMPWSGQWTLPSSGSSSAKLYADAGAEYLFAHLKGSGGIPLSTEKVVDKAVNADIWIIKHHGPLDRQQMISDTPLLAGIKAPIWWCDTSTTLLYEETPFHPERLLEDLIAILHPELGIEPKYKYFSPLSTSPSGE
;
A
#
# COMPACT_ATOMS: atom_id res chain seq x y z
N MET A 1 -85.52 -41.15 -23.17
CA MET A 1 -84.76 -40.30 -22.22
C MET A 1 -83.31 -40.23 -22.66
N ILE A 2 -82.90 -39.30 -23.50
CA ILE A 2 -81.55 -39.13 -23.99
C ILE A 2 -81.24 -37.64 -23.90
N ARG A 3 -80.29 -37.33 -23.07
CA ARG A 3 -79.80 -35.94 -22.81
C ARG A 3 -78.77 -35.56 -23.88
N TYR A 4 -79.03 -34.48 -24.61
CA TYR A 4 -78.07 -33.88 -25.51
C TYR A 4 -77.08 -33.00 -24.69
N ILE A 5 -75.81 -33.27 -24.79
CA ILE A 5 -74.72 -32.42 -24.27
C ILE A 5 -74.26 -31.57 -25.45
N SER A 6 -74.49 -30.26 -25.32
CA SER A 6 -74.05 -29.25 -26.30
C SER A 6 -72.60 -28.91 -26.00
N LEU A 7 -71.67 -29.12 -26.93
CA LEU A 7 -70.24 -28.81 -26.87
C LEU A 7 -70.08 -27.38 -27.41
N ILE A 8 -69.81 -26.40 -26.52
CA ILE A 8 -69.47 -25.06 -26.91
C ILE A 8 -67.98 -25.02 -27.11
N PHE A 9 -67.51 -24.76 -28.33
CA PHE A 9 -66.11 -24.54 -28.68
C PHE A 9 -65.78 -23.11 -28.41
N PHE A 10 -64.93 -22.87 -27.37
CA PHE A 10 -64.42 -21.55 -27.04
C PHE A 10 -63.06 -21.33 -27.75
N VAL A 11 -63.09 -20.53 -28.82
CA VAL A 11 -61.88 -20.13 -29.55
C VAL A 11 -61.22 -19.02 -28.77
N ILE A 12 -60.12 -19.34 -28.10
CA ILE A 12 -59.25 -18.33 -27.45
C ILE A 12 -58.27 -17.75 -28.49
N LEU A 13 -58.53 -16.54 -28.93
CA LEU A 13 -57.58 -15.74 -29.68
C LEU A 13 -56.42 -15.33 -28.77
N LEU A 14 -55.29 -16.01 -28.94
CA LEU A 14 -53.99 -15.56 -28.31
C LEU A 14 -53.48 -14.32 -29.07
N LEU A 15 -53.75 -13.15 -28.54
CA LEU A 15 -53.03 -11.94 -28.89
C LEU A 15 -51.61 -12.07 -28.31
N SER A 16 -50.64 -12.44 -29.19
CA SER A 16 -49.23 -12.40 -28.90
C SER A 16 -48.80 -10.92 -28.80
N CYS A 17 -48.76 -10.38 -27.60
CA CYS A 17 -47.99 -9.18 -27.31
C CYS A 17 -46.50 -9.52 -27.46
N ASN A 18 -45.94 -9.10 -28.57
CA ASN A 18 -44.48 -9.08 -28.77
C ASN A 18 -43.88 -7.97 -27.88
N GLY A 19 -43.82 -8.21 -26.59
CA GLY A 19 -43.09 -7.42 -25.65
C GLY A 19 -41.60 -7.62 -25.93
N ASN A 20 -40.95 -6.58 -26.41
CA ASN A 20 -39.51 -6.46 -26.51
C ASN A 20 -38.94 -6.71 -25.09
N ARG A 21 -38.67 -7.97 -24.76
CA ARG A 21 -37.82 -8.30 -23.62
C ARG A 21 -36.45 -7.79 -24.03
N SER A 22 -36.06 -6.63 -23.48
CA SER A 22 -34.65 -6.34 -23.28
C SER A 22 -34.11 -7.49 -22.41
N ASP A 23 -33.48 -8.46 -23.06
CA ASP A 23 -32.65 -9.43 -22.37
C ASP A 23 -31.60 -8.64 -21.61
N GLY A 24 -31.89 -8.35 -20.35
CA GLY A 24 -30.90 -7.98 -19.36
C GLY A 24 -30.10 -9.23 -19.02
N SER A 25 -29.33 -9.74 -19.97
CA SER A 25 -28.21 -10.62 -19.67
C SER A 25 -27.26 -9.76 -18.84
N SER A 26 -27.27 -9.95 -17.54
CA SER A 26 -26.24 -9.39 -16.68
C SER A 26 -24.90 -9.90 -17.25
N GLU A 27 -24.15 -9.01 -17.87
CA GLU A 27 -22.84 -9.34 -18.39
C GLU A 27 -22.01 -9.91 -17.23
N VAL A 28 -21.50 -11.13 -17.39
CA VAL A 28 -20.65 -11.77 -16.39
C VAL A 28 -19.24 -11.21 -16.56
N GLY A 29 -18.83 -10.39 -15.60
CA GLY A 29 -17.47 -9.85 -15.59
C GLY A 29 -16.45 -10.92 -15.18
N ASP A 30 -15.25 -10.81 -15.70
CA ASP A 30 -14.10 -11.62 -15.28
C ASP A 30 -13.45 -10.99 -14.05
N THR A 31 -13.48 -11.74 -12.92
CA THR A 31 -12.95 -11.28 -11.66
C THR A 31 -11.46 -11.62 -11.56
N LEU A 32 -10.62 -10.60 -11.48
CA LEU A 32 -9.21 -10.77 -11.19
C LEU A 32 -9.03 -11.35 -9.79
N GLN A 33 -8.48 -12.56 -9.71
CA GLN A 33 -8.29 -13.24 -8.44
C GLN A 33 -7.15 -12.55 -7.64
N MET A 34 -7.52 -11.90 -6.53
CA MET A 34 -6.57 -11.35 -5.56
C MET A 34 -6.29 -12.44 -4.52
N ARG A 35 -5.01 -12.79 -4.37
CA ARG A 35 -4.60 -13.88 -3.48
C ARG A 35 -4.31 -13.41 -2.06
N TYR A 36 -3.89 -12.17 -1.92
CA TYR A 36 -3.40 -11.59 -0.67
C TYR A 36 -4.12 -10.31 -0.29
N ALA A 37 -4.40 -9.42 -1.27
CA ALA A 37 -5.13 -8.17 -1.04
C ALA A 37 -6.58 -8.47 -0.66
N ARG A 38 -7.00 -7.95 0.50
CA ARG A 38 -8.34 -8.19 1.05
C ARG A 38 -9.28 -7.00 0.84
N ASN A 39 -8.71 -5.83 0.66
CA ASN A 39 -9.46 -4.58 0.56
C ASN A 39 -9.71 -4.16 -0.89
N LEU A 40 -9.32 -4.97 -1.87
CA LEU A 40 -9.38 -4.66 -3.28
C LEU A 40 -10.08 -5.78 -4.07
N THR A 41 -11.07 -5.40 -4.89
CA THR A 41 -11.72 -6.31 -5.86
C THR A 41 -11.73 -5.64 -7.22
N ILE A 42 -11.34 -6.38 -8.26
CA ILE A 42 -11.31 -5.91 -9.66
C ILE A 42 -12.11 -6.87 -10.53
N VAL A 43 -13.07 -6.35 -11.27
CA VAL A 43 -13.93 -7.13 -12.20
C VAL A 43 -13.88 -6.46 -13.57
N THR A 44 -13.45 -7.19 -14.58
CA THR A 44 -13.34 -6.69 -15.96
C THR A 44 -14.54 -7.12 -16.77
N TYR A 45 -15.18 -6.16 -17.42
CA TYR A 45 -16.29 -6.33 -18.38
C TYR A 45 -15.78 -5.99 -19.79
N SER A 46 -16.64 -6.14 -20.78
CA SER A 46 -16.28 -5.89 -22.19
C SER A 46 -15.93 -4.41 -22.48
N ASP A 47 -16.58 -3.46 -21.77
CA ASP A 47 -16.46 -2.02 -22.02
C ASP A 47 -15.81 -1.21 -20.87
N HIS A 48 -15.65 -1.84 -19.71
CA HIS A 48 -15.09 -1.18 -18.52
C HIS A 48 -14.51 -2.19 -17.50
N THR A 49 -13.82 -1.67 -16.50
CA THR A 49 -13.35 -2.43 -15.33
C THR A 49 -13.94 -1.81 -14.06
N GLU A 50 -14.66 -2.59 -13.29
CA GLU A 50 -15.10 -2.18 -11.96
C GLU A 50 -14.04 -2.48 -10.92
N VAL A 51 -13.75 -1.49 -10.05
CA VAL A 51 -12.85 -1.63 -8.91
C VAL A 51 -13.60 -1.23 -7.66
N THR A 52 -13.60 -2.11 -6.67
CA THR A 52 -14.21 -1.85 -5.36
C THR A 52 -13.14 -1.90 -4.28
N LEU A 53 -13.03 -0.82 -3.53
CA LEU A 53 -12.17 -0.73 -2.35
C LEU A 53 -13.05 -0.90 -1.10
N ARG A 54 -12.78 -1.94 -0.33
CA ARG A 54 -13.43 -2.14 0.97
C ARG A 54 -12.91 -1.10 1.95
N ASN A 55 -13.77 -0.63 2.84
CA ASN A 55 -13.33 0.27 3.91
C ASN A 55 -12.56 -0.53 4.98
N PRO A 56 -11.26 -0.25 5.19
CA PRO A 56 -10.45 -1.01 6.15
C PRO A 56 -10.80 -0.73 7.62
N TRP A 57 -11.48 0.39 7.92
CA TRP A 57 -11.93 0.74 9.28
C TRP A 57 -13.36 0.30 9.56
N ASP A 58 -14.16 0.11 8.51
CA ASP A 58 -15.52 -0.43 8.59
C ASP A 58 -15.70 -1.50 7.52
N THR A 59 -15.50 -2.75 7.92
CA THR A 59 -15.53 -3.92 7.00
C THR A 59 -16.88 -4.15 6.33
N THR A 60 -17.95 -3.48 6.75
CA THR A 60 -19.27 -3.50 6.12
C THR A 60 -19.41 -2.43 5.04
N GLY A 61 -18.49 -1.44 5.04
CA GLY A 61 -18.49 -0.29 4.14
C GLY A 61 -17.61 -0.44 2.92
N VAL A 62 -17.85 0.45 1.95
CA VAL A 62 -17.04 0.64 0.75
C VAL A 62 -16.34 1.98 0.86
N LEU A 63 -15.00 1.98 0.71
CA LEU A 63 -14.19 3.21 0.69
C LEU A 63 -14.31 3.91 -0.67
N GLY A 64 -14.33 3.13 -1.76
CA GLY A 64 -14.48 3.64 -3.12
C GLY A 64 -14.98 2.56 -4.08
N LYS A 65 -15.77 2.98 -5.07
CA LYS A 65 -16.17 2.16 -6.19
C LYS A 65 -15.92 2.94 -7.48
N TYR A 66 -15.15 2.36 -8.38
CA TYR A 66 -14.70 3.01 -9.60
C TYR A 66 -15.09 2.20 -10.83
N SER A 67 -15.52 2.88 -11.87
CA SER A 67 -15.71 2.31 -13.20
C SER A 67 -14.66 2.90 -14.13
N LEU A 68 -13.66 2.09 -14.47
CA LEU A 68 -12.53 2.47 -15.30
C LEU A 68 -12.84 2.14 -16.77
N THR A 69 -12.61 3.09 -17.69
CA THR A 69 -12.94 2.88 -19.11
C THR A 69 -11.96 3.62 -20.02
N SER A 70 -11.71 3.10 -21.22
CA SER A 70 -10.96 3.80 -22.27
C SER A 70 -11.82 4.86 -23.00
N SER A 71 -13.15 4.82 -22.80
CA SER A 71 -14.13 5.72 -23.45
C SER A 71 -14.78 6.64 -22.40
N LEU A 72 -14.93 7.94 -22.70
CA LEU A 72 -15.60 8.93 -21.85
C LEU A 72 -17.15 8.79 -21.84
N LYS A 73 -17.71 7.70 -22.37
CA LYS A 73 -19.16 7.49 -22.41
C LYS A 73 -19.65 6.97 -21.06
N GLY A 74 -20.40 7.79 -20.35
CA GLY A 74 -21.09 7.44 -19.10
C GLY A 74 -20.68 8.33 -17.91
N GLU A 75 -21.67 8.70 -17.10
CA GLU A 75 -21.48 9.47 -15.88
C GLU A 75 -20.78 8.61 -14.82
N GLY A 76 -19.85 9.20 -14.05
CA GLY A 76 -19.13 8.51 -12.98
C GLY A 76 -18.01 7.56 -13.43
N ARG A 77 -17.67 7.53 -14.73
CA ARG A 77 -16.57 6.71 -15.25
C ARG A 77 -15.25 7.46 -15.25
N ILE A 78 -14.19 6.78 -14.86
CA ILE A 78 -12.82 7.30 -14.88
C ILE A 78 -12.14 6.83 -16.15
N LYS A 79 -11.68 7.79 -16.96
CA LYS A 79 -10.93 7.47 -18.18
C LYS A 79 -9.54 6.97 -17.83
N ILE A 80 -9.18 5.82 -18.40
CA ILE A 80 -7.83 5.24 -18.32
C ILE A 80 -7.27 5.02 -19.75
N PRO A 81 -5.93 5.02 -19.95
CA PRO A 81 -4.92 5.29 -18.93
C PRO A 81 -4.94 6.75 -18.48
N LEU A 82 -4.65 6.99 -17.19
CA LEU A 82 -4.45 8.34 -16.66
C LEU A 82 -3.28 9.00 -17.39
N GLN A 83 -3.45 10.28 -17.74
CA GLN A 83 -2.46 11.07 -18.47
C GLN A 83 -1.87 12.21 -17.63
N ARG A 84 -2.58 12.59 -16.56
CA ARG A 84 -2.19 13.72 -15.72
C ARG A 84 -2.79 13.55 -14.32
N ALA A 85 -2.25 12.64 -13.56
CA ALA A 85 -2.71 12.38 -12.18
C ALA A 85 -2.07 13.35 -11.18
N ALA A 86 -2.83 13.72 -10.14
CA ALA A 86 -2.29 14.32 -8.92
C ALA A 86 -2.00 13.21 -7.91
N VAL A 87 -0.73 12.85 -7.74
CA VAL A 87 -0.31 11.70 -6.90
C VAL A 87 0.30 12.24 -5.60
N PHE A 88 -0.36 11.95 -4.46
CA PHE A 88 0.00 12.61 -3.20
C PHE A 88 1.19 11.97 -2.48
N SER A 89 1.54 10.72 -2.79
CA SER A 89 2.57 9.97 -2.07
C SER A 89 3.77 9.63 -2.95
N SER A 90 4.99 9.77 -2.41
CA SER A 90 6.23 9.33 -3.06
C SER A 90 6.23 7.83 -3.38
N VAL A 91 5.54 7.02 -2.56
CA VAL A 91 5.36 5.57 -2.74
C VAL A 91 4.71 5.26 -4.09
N HIS A 92 3.59 5.93 -4.41
CA HIS A 92 2.88 5.69 -5.66
C HIS A 92 3.59 6.32 -6.86
N CYS A 93 4.30 7.43 -6.65
CA CYS A 93 5.17 8.01 -7.68
C CYS A 93 6.31 7.05 -8.04
N ALA A 94 6.94 6.39 -7.05
CA ALA A 94 7.98 5.39 -7.29
C ALA A 94 7.45 4.19 -8.09
N LEU A 95 6.22 3.75 -7.79
CA LEU A 95 5.58 2.71 -8.56
C LEU A 95 5.31 3.14 -10.01
N PHE A 96 4.86 4.39 -10.24
CA PHE A 96 4.65 4.90 -11.59
C PHE A 96 5.98 4.99 -12.35
N HIS A 97 7.05 5.39 -11.66
CA HIS A 97 8.41 5.38 -12.22
C HIS A 97 8.85 3.97 -12.66
N GLU A 98 8.67 2.98 -11.82
CA GLU A 98 9.00 1.58 -12.13
C GLU A 98 8.21 1.06 -13.34
N LEU A 99 6.93 1.42 -13.42
CA LEU A 99 6.04 1.08 -14.54
C LEU A 99 6.25 1.98 -15.76
N ARG A 100 7.28 2.85 -15.77
CA ARG A 100 7.62 3.79 -16.86
C ARG A 100 6.45 4.67 -17.26
N ALA A 101 5.76 5.18 -16.27
CA ALA A 101 4.59 6.04 -16.43
C ALA A 101 4.74 7.40 -15.72
N ASP A 102 5.98 7.89 -15.57
CA ASP A 102 6.27 9.21 -14.97
C ASP A 102 5.49 10.33 -15.62
N ASP A 103 5.29 10.25 -16.95
CA ASP A 103 4.56 11.24 -17.72
C ASP A 103 3.07 11.35 -17.32
N ALA A 104 2.53 10.32 -16.65
CA ALA A 104 1.19 10.35 -16.10
C ALA A 104 1.09 11.15 -14.80
N VAL A 105 2.20 11.52 -14.16
CA VAL A 105 2.24 12.30 -12.92
C VAL A 105 2.32 13.77 -13.24
N GLY A 106 1.18 14.47 -13.11
CA GLY A 106 1.12 15.91 -13.36
C GLY A 106 1.39 16.78 -12.14
N GLY A 107 1.18 16.26 -10.92
CA GLY A 107 1.41 16.99 -9.67
C GLY A 107 1.61 16.08 -8.47
N ILE A 108 2.36 16.56 -7.49
CA ILE A 108 2.73 15.82 -6.27
C ILE A 108 2.58 16.68 -5.02
N CYS A 109 2.35 16.04 -3.89
CA CYS A 109 2.41 16.65 -2.55
C CYS A 109 3.69 16.27 -1.82
N ASP A 110 3.98 16.99 -0.73
CA ASP A 110 5.03 16.63 0.25
C ASP A 110 6.42 16.39 -0.37
N LEU A 111 6.84 17.23 -1.31
CA LEU A 111 8.09 17.13 -2.07
C LEU A 111 9.34 16.87 -1.21
N GLN A 112 9.33 17.32 0.05
CA GLN A 112 10.43 17.13 1.01
C GLN A 112 10.70 15.66 1.34
N PHE A 113 9.70 14.77 1.17
CA PHE A 113 9.82 13.34 1.46
C PHE A 113 10.17 12.48 0.23
N PHE A 114 10.40 13.11 -0.92
CA PHE A 114 10.82 12.37 -2.11
C PHE A 114 12.31 12.12 -2.10
N ASN A 115 12.74 10.87 -2.25
CA ASN A 115 14.13 10.50 -2.48
C ASN A 115 14.43 10.22 -3.95
N LEU A 116 13.41 10.07 -4.80
CA LEU A 116 13.55 9.94 -6.25
C LEU A 116 13.88 11.30 -6.89
N PRO A 117 15.09 11.46 -7.48
CA PRO A 117 15.54 12.75 -8.01
C PRO A 117 14.73 13.22 -9.22
N GLU A 118 14.13 12.31 -9.99
CA GLU A 118 13.32 12.59 -11.19
C GLU A 118 12.13 13.49 -10.87
N TYR A 119 11.46 13.27 -9.75
CA TYR A 119 10.32 14.06 -9.32
C TYR A 119 10.74 15.43 -8.80
N LYS A 120 11.84 15.50 -8.02
CA LYS A 120 12.41 16.81 -7.59
C LYS A 120 12.81 17.65 -8.79
N LYS A 121 13.46 17.03 -9.78
CA LYS A 121 13.84 17.68 -11.04
C LYS A 121 12.60 18.10 -11.83
N GLY A 122 11.59 17.24 -11.96
CA GLY A 122 10.33 17.54 -12.64
C GLY A 122 9.62 18.76 -12.06
N VAL A 123 9.62 18.92 -10.73
CA VAL A 123 9.06 20.11 -10.06
C VAL A 123 9.92 21.33 -10.32
N ALA A 124 11.25 21.24 -10.23
CA ALA A 124 12.15 22.36 -10.47
C ALA A 124 12.07 22.88 -11.93
N GLU A 125 11.81 22.00 -12.88
CA GLU A 125 11.62 22.33 -14.31
C GLU A 125 10.18 22.76 -14.66
N GLY A 126 9.25 22.72 -13.71
CA GLY A 126 7.84 23.08 -13.91
C GLY A 126 7.03 22.06 -14.72
N ARG A 127 7.56 20.84 -14.95
CA ARG A 127 6.83 19.73 -15.60
C ARG A 127 5.82 19.08 -14.66
N ILE A 128 6.11 19.07 -13.37
CA ILE A 128 5.28 18.50 -12.30
C ILE A 128 4.90 19.64 -11.36
N ALA A 129 3.61 19.79 -11.09
CA ALA A 129 3.11 20.81 -10.18
C ALA A 129 3.40 20.40 -8.70
N ASN A 130 3.92 21.35 -7.91
CA ASN A 130 3.98 21.19 -6.46
C ASN A 130 2.63 21.56 -5.85
N LEU A 131 1.90 20.56 -5.35
CA LEU A 131 0.57 20.71 -4.77
C LEU A 131 0.59 21.00 -3.26
N GLY A 132 1.79 21.18 -2.67
CA GLY A 132 1.95 21.52 -1.27
C GLY A 132 1.88 20.31 -0.33
N ASN A 133 1.20 20.48 0.79
CA ASN A 133 1.05 19.43 1.81
C ASN A 133 -0.16 18.53 1.52
N SER A 134 -0.01 17.21 1.65
CA SER A 134 -1.06 16.23 1.34
C SER A 134 -2.31 16.32 2.23
N LEU A 135 -2.15 16.80 3.47
CA LEU A 135 -3.28 17.02 4.40
C LEU A 135 -4.06 18.30 4.08
N GLN A 136 -3.41 19.28 3.47
CA GLN A 136 -4.01 20.57 3.07
C GLN A 136 -3.45 21.00 1.72
N PRO A 137 -3.82 20.29 0.64
CA PRO A 137 -3.25 20.55 -0.68
C PRO A 137 -3.70 21.92 -1.23
N ASN A 138 -2.86 22.49 -2.07
CA ASN A 138 -3.12 23.78 -2.71
C ASN A 138 -4.18 23.63 -3.79
N LEU A 139 -5.41 24.09 -3.48
CA LEU A 139 -6.56 24.00 -4.38
C LEU A 139 -6.36 24.73 -5.71
N GLU A 140 -5.71 25.88 -5.69
CA GLU A 140 -5.44 26.65 -6.90
C GLU A 140 -4.53 25.87 -7.84
N GLN A 141 -3.48 25.26 -7.30
CA GLN A 141 -2.57 24.43 -8.08
C GLN A 141 -3.28 23.18 -8.64
N ILE A 142 -4.18 22.55 -7.87
CA ILE A 142 -4.98 21.41 -8.36
C ILE A 142 -5.90 21.85 -9.51
N VAL A 143 -6.59 22.98 -9.34
CA VAL A 143 -7.49 23.50 -10.40
C VAL A 143 -6.69 23.85 -11.67
N ASN A 144 -5.54 24.52 -11.53
CA ASN A 144 -4.67 24.87 -12.66
C ASN A 144 -4.10 23.61 -13.34
N LEU A 145 -3.75 22.58 -12.57
CA LEU A 145 -3.29 21.31 -13.11
C LEU A 145 -4.39 20.60 -13.91
N ASN A 146 -5.64 20.71 -13.47
CA ASN A 146 -6.79 20.00 -14.04
C ASN A 146 -6.51 18.50 -14.24
N PRO A 147 -6.25 17.73 -13.17
CA PRO A 147 -5.84 16.32 -13.29
C PRO A 147 -7.00 15.43 -13.68
N ASP A 148 -6.68 14.28 -14.29
CA ASP A 148 -7.64 13.21 -14.63
C ASP A 148 -8.19 12.52 -13.37
N ALA A 149 -7.37 12.43 -12.34
CA ALA A 149 -7.71 11.90 -11.02
C ALA A 149 -6.75 12.42 -9.95
N ILE A 150 -7.21 12.40 -8.69
CA ILE A 150 -6.41 12.66 -7.50
C ILE A 150 -6.25 11.34 -6.75
N LEU A 151 -5.00 10.98 -6.42
CA LEU A 151 -4.61 9.75 -5.75
C LEU A 151 -4.07 10.05 -4.34
N PRO A 152 -4.96 10.26 -3.35
CA PRO A 152 -4.57 10.49 -1.96
C PRO A 152 -4.56 9.20 -1.17
N SER A 153 -3.82 9.16 -0.06
CA SER A 153 -3.93 8.10 0.94
C SER A 153 -5.01 8.48 1.96
N PRO A 154 -6.03 7.64 2.18
CA PRO A 154 -7.03 7.88 3.23
C PRO A 154 -6.43 7.62 4.60
N PHE A 155 -7.00 8.19 5.66
CA PHE A 155 -6.73 7.79 7.05
C PHE A 155 -8.00 7.88 7.88
N GLU A 156 -8.05 7.12 8.96
CA GLU A 156 -9.22 7.06 9.83
C GLU A 156 -9.58 8.44 10.37
N ASN A 157 -10.86 8.77 10.31
CA ASN A 157 -11.39 10.06 10.76
C ASN A 157 -10.80 11.29 10.04
N SER A 158 -10.27 11.13 8.83
CA SER A 158 -9.72 12.25 8.04
C SER A 158 -10.76 13.33 7.69
N GLY A 159 -12.05 13.01 7.80
CA GLY A 159 -13.11 13.89 7.32
C GLY A 159 -13.13 14.08 5.80
N GLY A 160 -12.43 13.23 5.05
CA GLY A 160 -12.24 13.33 3.60
C GLY A 160 -11.20 14.40 3.22
N LEU A 161 -11.23 14.82 1.94
CA LEU A 161 -10.35 15.85 1.39
C LEU A 161 -11.00 17.26 1.41
N GLY A 162 -12.14 17.42 2.08
CA GLY A 162 -12.78 18.69 2.30
C GLY A 162 -13.14 19.45 1.02
N ARG A 163 -12.41 20.55 0.72
CA ARG A 163 -12.68 21.37 -0.47
C ARG A 163 -12.30 20.69 -1.78
N VAL A 164 -11.33 19.76 -1.76
CA VAL A 164 -10.87 19.04 -2.95
C VAL A 164 -12.01 18.21 -3.55
N GLU A 165 -12.83 17.57 -2.71
CA GLU A 165 -13.98 16.77 -3.17
C GLU A 165 -15.00 17.57 -3.98
N ARG A 166 -15.11 18.88 -3.68
CA ARG A 166 -16.04 19.77 -4.38
C ARG A 166 -15.56 20.21 -5.76
N LEU A 167 -14.33 19.87 -6.14
CA LEU A 167 -13.81 20.20 -7.47
C LEU A 167 -14.40 19.30 -8.57
N GLY A 168 -15.08 18.21 -8.22
CA GLY A 168 -15.64 17.25 -9.18
C GLY A 168 -14.60 16.43 -9.93
N ILE A 169 -13.34 16.45 -9.48
CA ILE A 169 -12.26 15.62 -10.02
C ILE A 169 -12.34 14.24 -9.37
N PRO A 170 -12.25 13.14 -10.12
CA PRO A 170 -12.25 11.79 -9.56
C PRO A 170 -11.19 11.62 -8.46
N ILE A 171 -11.57 11.05 -7.31
CA ILE A 171 -10.67 10.72 -6.23
C ILE A 171 -10.53 9.21 -6.17
N ILE A 172 -9.30 8.71 -6.31
CA ILE A 172 -8.95 7.30 -6.24
C ILE A 172 -8.14 7.06 -4.96
N TRP A 173 -8.77 6.46 -3.96
CA TRP A 173 -8.15 6.21 -2.67
C TRP A 173 -7.04 5.17 -2.74
N CYS A 174 -5.85 5.53 -2.29
CA CYS A 174 -4.68 4.67 -2.19
C CYS A 174 -4.61 4.07 -0.78
N ALA A 175 -5.34 2.98 -0.55
CA ALA A 175 -5.49 2.33 0.76
C ALA A 175 -4.65 1.03 0.90
N ASP A 176 -3.67 0.82 0.02
CA ASP A 176 -2.78 -0.34 0.00
C ASP A 176 -2.05 -0.55 1.33
N TYR A 177 -1.68 0.53 2.00
CA TYR A 177 -0.96 0.49 3.28
C TYR A 177 -1.78 -0.11 4.43
N MET A 178 -3.10 -0.29 4.25
CA MET A 178 -4.02 -0.89 5.21
C MET A 178 -4.16 -2.41 5.05
N GLU A 179 -3.44 -3.01 4.11
CA GLU A 179 -3.40 -4.47 4.00
C GLU A 179 -2.58 -5.09 5.16
N ASP A 180 -3.08 -6.22 5.68
CA ASP A 180 -2.51 -6.89 6.86
C ASP A 180 -1.20 -7.63 6.56
N THR A 181 -0.87 -7.83 5.28
CA THR A 181 0.30 -8.60 4.86
C THR A 181 1.13 -7.83 3.83
N PRO A 182 2.46 -8.07 3.81
CA PRO A 182 3.33 -7.45 2.82
C PRO A 182 2.93 -7.77 1.38
N LEU A 183 2.60 -9.03 1.08
CA LEU A 183 2.12 -9.43 -0.25
C LEU A 183 0.73 -8.86 -0.57
N GLY A 184 -0.15 -8.69 0.43
CA GLY A 184 -1.44 -8.02 0.24
C GLY A 184 -1.26 -6.59 -0.23
N ARG A 185 -0.35 -5.85 0.40
CA ARG A 185 0.00 -4.51 -0.03
C ARG A 185 0.63 -4.49 -1.42
N ALA A 186 1.60 -5.34 -1.67
CA ALA A 186 2.27 -5.43 -2.97
C ALA A 186 1.31 -5.76 -4.12
N GLU A 187 0.28 -6.57 -3.88
CA GLU A 187 -0.67 -6.98 -4.91
C GLU A 187 -1.49 -5.82 -5.48
N TRP A 188 -1.57 -4.67 -4.79
CA TRP A 188 -2.20 -3.47 -5.32
C TRP A 188 -1.50 -2.88 -6.55
N ILE A 189 -0.26 -3.26 -6.84
CA ILE A 189 0.41 -2.89 -8.11
C ILE A 189 -0.46 -3.24 -9.32
N ARG A 190 -1.22 -4.33 -9.24
CA ARG A 190 -2.13 -4.79 -10.30
C ARG A 190 -3.26 -3.80 -10.57
N PHE A 191 -3.74 -3.10 -9.53
CA PHE A 191 -4.70 -2.01 -9.68
C PHE A 191 -4.06 -0.77 -10.29
N TYR A 192 -2.93 -0.33 -9.73
CA TYR A 192 -2.24 0.87 -10.22
C TYR A 192 -1.76 0.71 -11.66
N GLY A 193 -1.29 -0.49 -12.04
CA GLY A 193 -0.93 -0.80 -13.43
C GLY A 193 -2.09 -0.60 -14.40
N ARG A 194 -3.31 -0.96 -13.99
CA ARG A 194 -4.53 -0.75 -14.80
C ARG A 194 -4.87 0.73 -14.94
N LEU A 195 -4.68 1.54 -13.91
CA LEU A 195 -4.92 2.97 -13.97
C LEU A 195 -4.05 3.68 -15.02
N ILE A 196 -2.83 3.20 -15.23
CA ILE A 196 -1.83 3.82 -16.13
C ILE A 196 -1.59 3.03 -17.42
N GLY A 197 -2.42 2.01 -17.70
CA GLY A 197 -2.31 1.21 -18.93
C GLY A 197 -1.09 0.28 -18.98
N ARG A 198 -0.60 -0.18 -17.81
CA ARG A 198 0.53 -1.10 -17.64
C ARG A 198 0.13 -2.38 -16.90
N ALA A 199 -1.07 -2.91 -17.19
CA ALA A 199 -1.62 -4.04 -16.47
C ALA A 199 -0.73 -5.30 -16.54
N ASP A 200 -0.29 -5.68 -17.74
CA ASP A 200 0.51 -6.89 -17.96
C ASP A 200 1.89 -6.79 -17.29
N GLU A 201 2.50 -5.60 -17.33
CA GLU A 201 3.79 -5.34 -16.67
C GLU A 201 3.63 -5.42 -15.15
N ALA A 202 2.58 -4.81 -14.58
CA ALA A 202 2.27 -4.86 -13.16
C ALA A 202 1.98 -6.30 -12.67
N ASP A 203 1.21 -7.07 -13.44
CA ASP A 203 0.91 -8.48 -13.14
C ASP A 203 2.19 -9.34 -13.17
N SER A 204 3.11 -9.06 -14.12
CA SER A 204 4.41 -9.73 -14.22
C SER A 204 5.32 -9.40 -13.03
N ILE A 205 5.41 -8.10 -12.66
CA ILE A 205 6.19 -7.65 -11.50
C ILE A 205 5.67 -8.32 -10.24
N PHE A 206 4.35 -8.27 -9.99
CA PHE A 206 3.78 -8.91 -8.80
C PHE A 206 4.09 -10.41 -8.73
N SER A 207 4.00 -11.13 -9.86
CA SER A 207 4.32 -12.56 -9.89
C SER A 207 5.78 -12.85 -9.52
N ALA A 208 6.71 -12.01 -9.94
CA ALA A 208 8.12 -12.11 -9.58
C ALA A 208 8.34 -11.79 -8.09
N VAL A 209 7.72 -10.73 -7.58
CA VAL A 209 7.74 -10.33 -6.16
C VAL A 209 7.22 -11.45 -5.27
N GLU A 210 6.07 -12.01 -5.61
CA GLU A 210 5.46 -13.11 -4.86
C GLU A 210 6.38 -14.34 -4.81
N SER A 211 6.88 -14.77 -5.98
CA SER A 211 7.76 -15.92 -6.06
C SER A 211 9.01 -15.76 -5.19
N ARG A 212 9.66 -14.59 -5.28
CA ARG A 212 10.86 -14.29 -4.49
C ARG A 212 10.56 -14.19 -3.01
N TYR A 213 9.45 -13.53 -2.63
CA TYR A 213 9.03 -13.39 -1.24
C TYR A 213 8.82 -14.76 -0.59
N LEU A 214 8.09 -15.66 -1.25
CA LEU A 214 7.81 -17.00 -0.74
C LEU A 214 9.08 -17.87 -0.66
N GLU A 215 10.00 -17.76 -1.62
CA GLU A 215 11.31 -18.42 -1.56
C GLU A 215 12.09 -17.98 -0.32
N LEU A 216 12.13 -16.66 -0.04
CA LEU A 216 12.81 -16.09 1.11
C LEU A 216 12.17 -16.53 2.44
N CYS A 217 10.83 -16.55 2.54
CA CYS A 217 10.12 -17.10 3.69
C CYS A 217 10.54 -18.55 3.97
N ASN A 218 10.60 -19.39 2.93
CA ASN A 218 11.01 -20.77 3.09
C ASN A 218 12.45 -20.90 3.59
N LYS A 219 13.36 -20.04 3.12
CA LYS A 219 14.76 -20.02 3.61
C LYS A 219 14.81 -19.62 5.09
N ALA A 220 14.13 -18.54 5.47
CA ALA A 220 14.08 -18.05 6.85
C ALA A 220 13.44 -19.06 7.80
N HIS A 221 12.38 -19.75 7.36
CA HIS A 221 11.71 -20.78 8.17
C HIS A 221 12.63 -21.96 8.55
N ASN A 222 13.62 -22.25 7.71
CA ASN A 222 14.61 -23.30 7.95
C ASN A 222 15.83 -22.83 8.77
N ALA A 223 15.86 -21.56 9.21
CA ALA A 223 16.92 -21.05 10.07
C ALA A 223 16.89 -21.76 11.44
N LYS A 224 18.10 -21.96 12.01
CA LYS A 224 18.27 -22.72 13.26
C LYS A 224 17.87 -21.92 14.50
N THR A 225 17.89 -20.60 14.41
CA THR A 225 17.62 -19.68 15.50
C THR A 225 16.46 -18.74 15.16
N LYS A 226 15.87 -18.13 16.17
CA LYS A 226 14.86 -17.08 16.03
C LYS A 226 15.31 -15.87 16.85
N PRO A 227 16.11 -14.96 16.27
CA PRO A 227 16.58 -13.78 16.99
C PRO A 227 15.42 -12.93 17.48
N ARG A 228 15.52 -12.46 18.72
CA ARG A 228 14.51 -11.57 19.33
C ARG A 228 14.69 -10.16 18.76
N LEU A 229 13.69 -9.73 18.01
CA LEU A 229 13.70 -8.47 17.28
C LEU A 229 12.99 -7.37 18.06
N LEU A 230 13.68 -6.22 18.21
CA LEU A 230 13.13 -4.94 18.64
C LEU A 230 13.08 -3.99 17.43
N PRO A 231 11.91 -3.52 16.97
CA PRO A 231 11.82 -2.51 15.93
C PRO A 231 11.65 -1.11 16.49
N GLU A 232 11.93 -0.12 15.63
CA GLU A 232 11.70 1.31 15.85
C GLU A 232 12.46 1.90 17.05
N MET A 233 12.22 3.17 17.33
CA MET A 233 12.77 3.87 18.49
C MET A 233 11.70 4.79 19.10
N PRO A 234 11.86 5.21 20.36
CA PRO A 234 10.92 6.13 20.98
C PRO A 234 11.02 7.53 20.36
N TRP A 235 9.88 8.21 20.32
CA TRP A 235 9.78 9.61 19.98
C TRP A 235 8.91 10.34 21.01
N SER A 236 9.40 11.44 21.57
CA SER A 236 8.68 12.24 22.60
C SER A 236 8.09 11.39 23.75
N GLY A 237 8.87 10.45 24.27
CA GLY A 237 8.46 9.59 25.38
C GLY A 237 7.53 8.43 25.02
N GLN A 238 7.14 8.31 23.76
CA GLN A 238 6.31 7.23 23.26
C GLN A 238 7.09 6.36 22.27
N TRP A 239 6.83 5.07 22.28
CA TRP A 239 7.39 4.09 21.35
C TRP A 239 6.24 3.40 20.62
N THR A 240 6.03 3.78 19.37
CA THR A 240 4.99 3.17 18.54
C THR A 240 5.51 1.88 17.93
N LEU A 241 4.92 0.77 18.33
CA LEU A 241 5.31 -0.58 17.92
C LEU A 241 4.25 -1.21 17.03
N PRO A 242 4.64 -2.00 16.00
CA PRO A 242 3.70 -2.74 15.18
C PRO A 242 2.83 -3.69 16.02
N SER A 243 1.51 -3.66 15.82
CA SER A 243 0.62 -4.67 16.40
C SER A 243 0.78 -6.02 15.70
N SER A 244 0.32 -7.09 16.34
CA SER A 244 0.40 -8.47 15.79
C SER A 244 -0.36 -8.66 14.47
N GLY A 245 -1.38 -7.84 14.20
CA GLY A 245 -2.15 -7.84 12.94
C GLY A 245 -1.60 -6.91 11.86
N SER A 246 -0.43 -6.31 12.07
CA SER A 246 0.16 -5.40 11.08
C SER A 246 1.04 -6.13 10.06
N SER A 247 1.15 -5.55 8.86
CA SER A 247 2.04 -6.02 7.81
C SER A 247 3.50 -6.08 8.26
N SER A 248 3.96 -5.15 9.12
CA SER A 248 5.32 -5.16 9.67
C SER A 248 5.56 -6.34 10.59
N ALA A 249 4.62 -6.65 11.50
CA ALA A 249 4.75 -7.81 12.38
C ALA A 249 4.78 -9.12 11.59
N LYS A 250 3.96 -9.22 10.52
CA LYS A 250 3.99 -10.34 9.58
C LYS A 250 5.35 -10.46 8.89
N LEU A 251 5.91 -9.35 8.40
CA LEU A 251 7.22 -9.32 7.77
C LEU A 251 8.34 -9.82 8.71
N TYR A 252 8.33 -9.40 9.98
CA TYR A 252 9.31 -9.86 10.96
C TYR A 252 9.20 -11.38 11.21
N ALA A 253 7.97 -11.90 11.31
CA ALA A 253 7.74 -13.34 11.44
C ALA A 253 8.20 -14.10 10.19
N ASP A 254 7.95 -13.57 8.99
CA ASP A 254 8.37 -14.14 7.71
C ASP A 254 9.89 -14.10 7.54
N ALA A 255 10.56 -13.12 8.14
CA ALA A 255 12.02 -13.05 8.23
C ALA A 255 12.62 -14.02 9.27
N GLY A 256 11.83 -14.82 9.98
CA GLY A 256 12.27 -15.78 10.98
C GLY A 256 12.60 -15.17 12.34
N ALA A 257 12.19 -13.95 12.63
CA ALA A 257 12.41 -13.30 13.92
C ALA A 257 11.38 -13.73 14.97
N GLU A 258 11.78 -13.68 16.23
CA GLU A 258 10.88 -13.59 17.37
C GLU A 258 10.61 -12.11 17.68
N TYR A 259 9.50 -11.58 17.20
CA TYR A 259 9.13 -10.20 17.48
C TYR A 259 8.72 -10.06 18.96
N LEU A 260 9.49 -9.30 19.76
CA LEU A 260 9.30 -9.17 21.23
C LEU A 260 7.89 -8.71 21.64
N PHE A 261 7.20 -8.00 20.75
CA PHE A 261 5.89 -7.41 21.02
C PHE A 261 4.76 -8.06 20.19
N ALA A 262 4.94 -9.27 19.70
CA ALA A 262 3.92 -10.01 18.93
C ALA A 262 2.60 -10.25 19.71
N HIS A 263 2.56 -10.00 21.01
CA HIS A 263 1.34 -10.08 21.85
C HIS A 263 0.45 -8.83 21.76
N LEU A 264 0.93 -7.71 21.18
CA LEU A 264 0.15 -6.48 21.02
C LEU A 264 -0.94 -6.71 19.98
N LYS A 265 -2.18 -6.88 20.42
CA LYS A 265 -3.32 -7.10 19.52
C LYS A 265 -3.76 -5.78 18.88
N GLY A 266 -4.26 -5.85 17.65
CA GLY A 266 -4.79 -4.71 16.91
C GLY A 266 -4.30 -4.70 15.47
N SER A 267 -4.50 -3.58 14.80
CA SER A 267 -3.98 -3.24 13.47
C SER A 267 -3.11 -1.99 13.56
N GLY A 268 -2.13 -1.85 12.67
CA GLY A 268 -1.24 -0.68 12.64
C GLY A 268 -0.27 -0.60 13.81
N GLY A 269 0.08 0.61 14.22
CA GLY A 269 1.03 0.91 15.30
C GLY A 269 0.33 1.15 16.65
N ILE A 270 0.88 0.58 17.72
CA ILE A 270 0.40 0.75 19.10
C ILE A 270 1.40 1.62 19.87
N PRO A 271 1.02 2.83 20.32
CA PRO A 271 1.87 3.66 21.14
C PRO A 271 1.94 3.12 22.58
N LEU A 272 3.16 2.92 23.08
CA LEU A 272 3.47 2.53 24.46
C LEU A 272 4.42 3.56 25.07
N SER A 273 4.42 3.68 26.41
CA SER A 273 5.45 4.46 27.06
C SER A 273 6.83 3.79 26.92
N THR A 274 7.89 4.59 26.82
CA THR A 274 9.26 4.09 26.67
C THR A 274 9.64 3.09 27.78
N GLU A 275 9.24 3.35 29.03
CA GLU A 275 9.52 2.48 30.18
C GLU A 275 8.97 1.06 29.96
N LYS A 276 7.71 0.95 29.51
CA LYS A 276 7.06 -0.36 29.25
C LYS A 276 7.78 -1.14 28.16
N VAL A 277 8.34 -0.43 27.18
CA VAL A 277 9.05 -1.10 26.08
C VAL A 277 10.42 -1.55 26.54
N VAL A 278 11.17 -0.71 27.28
CA VAL A 278 12.53 -1.01 27.74
C VAL A 278 12.57 -2.27 28.60
N ASP A 279 11.58 -2.54 29.45
CA ASP A 279 11.50 -3.75 30.29
C ASP A 279 11.64 -5.05 29.49
N LYS A 280 11.12 -5.10 28.27
CA LYS A 280 11.28 -6.24 27.35
C LYS A 280 12.46 -6.07 26.40
N ALA A 281 12.73 -4.85 25.97
CA ALA A 281 13.72 -4.50 24.97
C ALA A 281 15.16 -4.87 25.42
N VAL A 282 15.44 -4.93 26.71
CA VAL A 282 16.73 -5.40 27.24
C VAL A 282 17.07 -6.84 26.83
N ASN A 283 16.07 -7.62 26.44
CA ASN A 283 16.22 -8.99 25.98
C ASN A 283 16.36 -9.11 24.45
N ALA A 284 16.38 -8.01 23.72
CA ALA A 284 16.55 -8.03 22.28
C ALA A 284 17.92 -8.59 21.87
N ASP A 285 17.93 -9.37 20.80
CA ASP A 285 19.16 -9.85 20.15
C ASP A 285 19.56 -8.89 19.01
N ILE A 286 18.58 -8.23 18.40
CA ILE A 286 18.78 -7.25 17.30
C ILE A 286 17.77 -6.11 17.45
N TRP A 287 18.26 -4.88 17.22
CA TRP A 287 17.45 -3.67 17.21
C TRP A 287 17.46 -3.04 15.82
N ILE A 288 16.30 -2.96 15.16
CA ILE A 288 16.12 -2.40 13.82
C ILE A 288 15.44 -1.03 13.91
N ILE A 289 16.11 0.01 13.39
CA ILE A 289 15.64 1.39 13.48
C ILE A 289 15.50 2.01 12.08
N LYS A 290 14.38 2.63 11.81
CA LYS A 290 14.20 3.55 10.68
C LYS A 290 14.22 4.97 11.22
N HIS A 291 15.14 5.78 10.73
CA HIS A 291 15.33 7.15 11.19
C HIS A 291 15.54 8.10 10.02
N HIS A 292 15.00 9.30 10.12
CA HIS A 292 15.19 10.32 9.09
C HIS A 292 16.41 11.17 9.43
N GLY A 293 17.47 11.03 8.64
CA GLY A 293 18.79 11.65 8.88
C GLY A 293 19.72 10.78 9.74
N PRO A 294 20.89 11.30 10.09
CA PRO A 294 21.93 10.56 10.82
C PRO A 294 21.43 10.11 12.21
N LEU A 295 21.90 8.94 12.63
CA LEU A 295 21.60 8.37 13.93
C LEU A 295 22.89 8.18 14.73
N ASP A 296 22.86 8.62 15.99
CA ASP A 296 23.98 8.45 16.93
C ASP A 296 23.51 7.83 18.24
N ARG A 297 24.15 6.74 18.68
CA ARG A 297 23.76 6.00 19.88
C ARG A 297 23.95 6.80 21.17
N GLN A 298 25.01 7.63 21.25
CA GLN A 298 25.25 8.41 22.45
C GLN A 298 24.20 9.51 22.59
N GLN A 299 23.83 10.13 21.47
CA GLN A 299 22.75 11.11 21.45
C GLN A 299 21.42 10.48 21.84
N MET A 300 21.08 9.30 21.29
CA MET A 300 19.86 8.56 21.67
C MET A 300 19.78 8.30 23.18
N ILE A 301 20.91 7.90 23.80
CA ILE A 301 20.99 7.63 25.25
C ILE A 301 20.94 8.93 26.05
N SER A 302 21.56 10.01 25.55
CA SER A 302 21.50 11.33 26.19
C SER A 302 20.06 11.85 26.24
N ASP A 303 19.34 11.72 25.14
CA ASP A 303 17.95 12.17 25.02
C ASP A 303 16.97 11.27 25.80
N THR A 304 17.28 9.97 25.86
CA THR A 304 16.44 8.97 26.54
C THR A 304 17.33 7.98 27.32
N PRO A 305 17.73 8.30 28.57
CA PRO A 305 18.69 7.50 29.35
C PRO A 305 18.28 6.04 29.58
N LEU A 306 16.99 5.73 29.56
CA LEU A 306 16.48 4.37 29.69
C LEU A 306 17.02 3.44 28.58
N LEU A 307 17.34 3.95 27.41
CA LEU A 307 17.86 3.17 26.28
C LEU A 307 19.26 2.59 26.55
N ALA A 308 19.98 3.10 27.55
CA ALA A 308 21.28 2.58 27.97
C ALA A 308 21.23 1.11 28.41
N GLY A 309 20.05 0.63 28.86
CA GLY A 309 19.79 -0.77 29.24
C GLY A 309 19.77 -1.74 28.07
N ILE A 310 19.48 -1.29 26.87
CA ILE A 310 19.36 -2.12 25.67
C ILE A 310 20.76 -2.31 25.07
N LYS A 311 21.26 -3.56 25.07
CA LYS A 311 22.62 -3.91 24.60
C LYS A 311 22.64 -4.49 23.19
N ALA A 312 21.50 -4.73 22.60
CA ALA A 312 21.40 -5.27 21.26
C ALA A 312 22.16 -4.42 20.23
N PRO A 313 22.84 -5.04 19.26
CA PRO A 313 23.39 -4.34 18.11
C PRO A 313 22.26 -3.66 17.35
N ILE A 314 22.53 -2.40 16.92
CA ILE A 314 21.57 -1.61 16.17
C ILE A 314 21.91 -1.72 14.70
N TRP A 315 20.87 -2.03 13.91
CA TRP A 315 20.87 -1.86 12.47
C TRP A 315 19.87 -0.76 12.12
N TRP A 316 20.29 0.20 11.34
CA TRP A 316 19.47 1.37 11.07
C TRP A 316 19.45 1.74 9.59
N CYS A 317 18.36 2.36 9.19
CA CYS A 317 18.15 2.88 7.86
C CYS A 317 17.96 4.39 7.94
N ASP A 318 18.76 5.15 7.20
CA ASP A 318 18.52 6.57 6.97
C ASP A 318 17.47 6.73 5.89
N THR A 319 16.23 7.01 6.29
CA THR A 319 15.10 7.19 5.38
C THR A 319 15.12 8.51 4.61
N SER A 320 16.10 9.41 4.90
CA SER A 320 16.29 10.64 4.11
C SER A 320 17.12 10.43 2.84
N THR A 321 17.85 9.31 2.77
CA THR A 321 18.78 9.01 1.65
C THR A 321 18.49 7.67 0.95
N THR A 322 17.68 6.80 1.57
CA THR A 322 17.31 5.50 1.02
C THR A 322 15.91 5.53 0.41
N LEU A 323 15.65 4.65 -0.55
CA LEU A 323 14.33 4.46 -1.17
C LEU A 323 13.47 3.43 -0.41
N LEU A 324 13.73 3.21 0.89
CA LEU A 324 13.03 2.21 1.69
C LEU A 324 11.50 2.37 1.59
N TYR A 325 10.99 3.58 1.78
CA TYR A 325 9.55 3.82 1.75
C TYR A 325 8.96 3.85 0.35
N GLU A 326 9.75 4.22 -0.65
CA GLU A 326 9.32 4.26 -2.04
C GLU A 326 9.23 2.87 -2.66
N GLU A 327 10.16 1.97 -2.33
CA GLU A 327 10.27 0.65 -2.97
C GLU A 327 9.54 -0.45 -2.22
N THR A 328 9.76 -0.57 -0.91
CA THR A 328 9.37 -1.77 -0.16
C THR A 328 7.87 -2.03 -0.03
N PRO A 329 6.97 -1.05 -0.17
CA PRO A 329 5.54 -1.30 -0.22
C PRO A 329 5.10 -2.26 -1.32
N PHE A 330 5.69 -2.14 -2.51
CA PHE A 330 5.40 -2.99 -3.66
C PHE A 330 6.47 -4.06 -3.91
N HIS A 331 7.62 -3.94 -3.21
CA HIS A 331 8.74 -4.89 -3.23
C HIS A 331 9.12 -5.36 -1.82
N PRO A 332 8.18 -5.99 -1.08
CA PRO A 332 8.46 -6.45 0.27
C PRO A 332 9.54 -7.55 0.31
N GLU A 333 9.78 -8.25 -0.79
CA GLU A 333 10.85 -9.25 -0.92
C GLU A 333 12.24 -8.63 -0.74
N ARG A 334 12.44 -7.37 -1.15
CA ARG A 334 13.72 -6.66 -1.00
C ARG A 334 14.02 -6.40 0.49
N LEU A 335 13.02 -5.93 1.22
CA LEU A 335 13.15 -5.69 2.67
C LEU A 335 13.26 -7.00 3.44
N LEU A 336 12.50 -8.02 3.04
CA LEU A 336 12.57 -9.35 3.63
C LEU A 336 13.98 -9.95 3.47
N GLU A 337 14.57 -9.83 2.29
CA GLU A 337 15.91 -10.31 1.99
C GLU A 337 16.97 -9.64 2.88
N ASP A 338 16.90 -8.30 3.02
CA ASP A 338 17.81 -7.54 3.88
C ASP A 338 17.67 -7.93 5.35
N LEU A 339 16.43 -8.04 5.84
CA LEU A 339 16.17 -8.50 7.22
C LEU A 339 16.67 -9.92 7.48
N ILE A 340 16.48 -10.86 6.55
CA ILE A 340 16.97 -12.23 6.71
C ILE A 340 18.50 -12.25 6.77
N ALA A 341 19.19 -11.47 5.95
CA ALA A 341 20.65 -11.38 5.98
C ALA A 341 21.18 -10.86 7.32
N ILE A 342 20.45 -9.95 7.95
CA ILE A 342 20.78 -9.41 9.29
C ILE A 342 20.47 -10.43 10.40
N LEU A 343 19.31 -11.06 10.34
CA LEU A 343 18.81 -11.96 11.37
C LEU A 343 19.49 -13.34 11.33
N HIS A 344 19.85 -13.80 10.14
CA HIS A 344 20.34 -15.14 9.86
C HIS A 344 21.57 -15.14 8.95
N PRO A 345 22.70 -14.55 9.39
CA PRO A 345 23.93 -14.48 8.58
C PRO A 345 24.45 -15.87 8.18
N GLU A 346 24.09 -16.91 8.95
CA GLU A 346 24.46 -18.29 8.65
C GLU A 346 23.80 -18.83 7.35
N LEU A 347 22.73 -18.20 6.85
CA LEU A 347 22.08 -18.58 5.58
C LEU A 347 22.86 -18.08 4.37
N GLY A 348 23.87 -17.23 4.54
CA GLY A 348 24.72 -16.72 3.45
C GLY A 348 23.95 -15.95 2.38
N ILE A 349 22.86 -15.28 2.77
CA ILE A 349 22.10 -14.45 1.84
C ILE A 349 22.81 -13.11 1.70
N GLU A 350 23.15 -12.76 0.46
CA GLU A 350 23.66 -11.43 0.12
C GLU A 350 22.53 -10.61 -0.53
N PRO A 351 21.93 -9.65 0.19
CA PRO A 351 20.81 -8.89 -0.34
C PRO A 351 21.27 -7.96 -1.46
N LYS A 352 20.51 -7.94 -2.55
CA LYS A 352 20.73 -7.02 -3.66
C LYS A 352 20.46 -5.57 -3.25
N TYR A 353 19.45 -5.36 -2.38
CA TYR A 353 19.06 -4.08 -1.84
C TYR A 353 19.39 -4.08 -0.34
N LYS A 354 20.21 -3.13 0.10
CA LYS A 354 20.61 -2.98 1.50
C LYS A 354 20.05 -1.68 2.02
N TYR A 355 19.01 -1.79 2.83
CA TYR A 355 18.38 -0.63 3.46
C TYR A 355 19.00 -0.33 4.82
N PHE A 356 19.42 -1.37 5.54
CA PHE A 356 19.98 -1.24 6.89
C PHE A 356 21.49 -1.43 6.90
N SER A 357 22.12 -0.63 7.75
CA SER A 357 23.56 -0.71 8.05
C SER A 357 23.76 -0.82 9.56
N PRO A 358 24.83 -1.50 10.02
CA PRO A 358 25.14 -1.52 11.43
C PRO A 358 25.47 -0.11 11.93
N LEU A 359 24.87 0.28 13.07
CA LEU A 359 25.24 1.52 13.71
C LEU A 359 26.61 1.34 14.37
N SER A 360 27.62 2.08 13.87
CA SER A 360 28.98 2.01 14.42
C SER A 360 29.00 2.46 15.88
N THR A 361 29.71 1.69 16.71
CA THR A 361 29.93 2.03 18.13
C THR A 361 31.17 2.91 18.34
N SER A 362 31.82 3.31 17.24
CA SER A 362 33.02 4.16 17.33
C SER A 362 32.65 5.58 17.73
N PRO A 363 33.37 6.19 18.71
CA PRO A 363 33.25 7.60 18.88
C PRO A 363 33.80 8.29 17.63
N SER A 364 32.97 9.16 17.03
CA SER A 364 33.43 10.13 16.05
C SER A 364 34.41 11.06 16.76
N GLY A 365 35.72 10.76 16.63
CA GLY A 365 36.77 11.53 17.28
C GLY A 365 38.16 11.00 16.91
N GLU A 366 38.64 11.33 15.74
CA GLU A 366 39.99 11.77 15.43
C GLU A 366 39.95 12.76 14.27
#